data_171029e4874bc4a6785742bd410b596a
#
_entry.id   171029e4874bc4a6785742bd410b596a
#
_cell.length_a   1.000
_cell.length_b   1.000
_cell.length_c   1.000
_cell.angle_alpha   90.00
_cell.angle_beta   90.00
_cell.angle_gamma   90.00
#
_symmetry.space_group_name_H-M   'P 1'
#
loop_
_entity.id
_entity.type
_entity.pdbx_description
1 polymer ?
#
loop_
_entity_poly.entity_id
_entity_poly.type
_entity_poly.pdbx_seq_one_letter_code
_entity_poly.pdbx_strand_id
1 'polypeptide(L)'
;MVDVIVTPVAPTPAFRHDHSEPKDERRFPVRFPEGLRPLRFFDLFHWAGLPVLPGLPATSFPLGLDDEGLPIGAQAIGPYFEDHTAIRFTELYGDRHGGYVAPPVPARRA
;
A
#
# COMPACT_ATOMS: atom_id res chain seq x y z
N MET A 1 15.49 -6.12 -19.29
CA MET A 1 15.77 -5.16 -18.22
C MET A 1 14.43 -4.61 -17.72
N VAL A 2 14.25 -4.47 -16.44
CA VAL A 2 13.01 -3.95 -15.81
C VAL A 2 13.38 -2.68 -15.07
N ASP A 3 12.66 -1.58 -15.30
CA ASP A 3 12.95 -0.29 -14.66
C ASP A 3 12.34 -0.20 -13.26
N VAL A 4 11.14 -0.73 -13.07
CA VAL A 4 10.48 -0.78 -11.77
C VAL A 4 9.69 -2.09 -11.61
N ILE A 5 9.52 -2.49 -10.35
CA ILE A 5 8.61 -3.57 -9.95
C ILE A 5 7.46 -2.93 -9.17
N VAL A 6 6.23 -3.19 -9.62
CA VAL A 6 5.04 -2.68 -8.92
C VAL A 6 4.42 -3.77 -8.08
N THR A 7 4.19 -3.47 -6.81
CA THR A 7 3.58 -4.40 -5.85
C THR A 7 2.57 -3.66 -4.96
N PRO A 8 1.65 -4.38 -4.30
CA PRO A 8 0.92 -3.80 -3.18
C PRO A 8 1.89 -3.31 -2.09
N VAL A 9 1.44 -2.40 -1.22
CA VAL A 9 2.13 -2.08 0.03
C VAL A 9 1.62 -3.00 1.15
N ALA A 10 0.30 -3.18 1.21
CA ALA A 10 -0.37 -4.05 2.16
C ALA A 10 -1.41 -4.92 1.42
N PRO A 11 -1.78 -6.08 1.94
CA PRO A 11 -2.73 -6.99 1.30
C PRO A 11 -4.19 -6.58 1.46
N THR A 12 -4.46 -5.47 2.13
CA THR A 12 -5.81 -4.99 2.46
C THR A 12 -5.81 -3.47 2.58
N PRO A 13 -6.94 -2.80 2.29
CA PRO A 13 -7.15 -1.39 2.65
C PRO A 13 -7.13 -1.19 4.16
N ALA A 14 -7.48 0.02 4.62
CA ALA A 14 -7.61 0.30 6.05
C ALA A 14 -8.61 -0.67 6.71
N PHE A 15 -8.27 -1.12 7.89
CA PHE A 15 -9.07 -2.02 8.72
C PHE A 15 -9.30 -1.41 10.11
N ARG A 16 -10.24 -1.96 10.85
CA ARG A 16 -10.53 -1.50 12.21
C ARG A 16 -9.34 -1.74 13.13
N HIS A 17 -9.10 -0.79 14.03
CA HIS A 17 -8.05 -0.92 15.03
C HIS A 17 -8.31 -2.14 15.92
N ASP A 18 -7.26 -2.92 16.14
CA ASP A 18 -7.22 -4.02 17.08
C ASP A 18 -6.07 -3.76 18.04
N HIS A 19 -6.39 -3.55 19.30
CA HIS A 19 -5.43 -3.26 20.38
C HIS A 19 -5.19 -4.46 21.28
N SER A 20 -5.71 -5.64 20.94
CA SER A 20 -5.47 -6.87 21.69
C SER A 20 -3.98 -7.22 21.76
N GLU A 21 -3.58 -7.82 22.86
CA GLU A 21 -2.23 -8.33 23.08
C GLU A 21 -2.28 -9.85 23.34
N PRO A 22 -1.28 -10.59 22.87
CA PRO A 22 -0.08 -10.15 22.13
C PRO A 22 -0.36 -9.86 20.64
N LYS A 23 0.45 -8.98 20.04
CA LYS A 23 0.25 -8.50 18.65
C LYS A 23 0.26 -9.61 17.59
N ASP A 24 1.05 -10.63 17.78
CA ASP A 24 1.20 -11.76 16.86
C ASP A 24 -0.06 -12.65 16.80
N GLU A 25 -0.94 -12.57 17.80
CA GLU A 25 -2.23 -13.26 17.81
C GLU A 25 -3.33 -12.51 17.09
N ARG A 26 -3.14 -11.23 16.77
CA ARG A 26 -4.12 -10.44 16.01
C ARG A 26 -4.36 -11.05 14.63
N ARG A 27 -5.62 -11.02 14.21
CA ARG A 27 -6.05 -11.55 12.90
C ARG A 27 -6.87 -10.51 12.17
N PHE A 28 -6.51 -10.30 10.92
CA PHE A 28 -7.16 -9.33 10.05
C PHE A 28 -7.79 -10.06 8.86
N PRO A 29 -9.09 -9.88 8.61
CA PRO A 29 -9.75 -10.49 7.45
C PRO A 29 -9.26 -9.81 6.17
N VAL A 30 -8.67 -10.59 5.28
CA VAL A 30 -8.21 -10.14 3.97
C VAL A 30 -8.99 -10.85 2.89
N ARG A 31 -9.47 -10.10 1.91
CA ARG A 31 -10.23 -10.64 0.78
C ARG A 31 -9.29 -11.22 -0.27
N PHE A 32 -9.49 -12.47 -0.59
CA PHE A 32 -8.85 -13.19 -1.68
C PHE A 32 -9.90 -13.59 -2.72
N PRO A 33 -9.51 -14.00 -3.93
CA PRO A 33 -10.48 -14.45 -4.95
C PRO A 33 -11.39 -15.59 -4.46
N GLU A 34 -10.86 -16.45 -3.60
CA GLU A 34 -11.58 -17.59 -3.02
C GLU A 34 -12.36 -17.26 -1.73
N GLY A 35 -12.32 -15.99 -1.27
CA GLY A 35 -13.05 -15.52 -0.09
C GLY A 35 -12.18 -14.83 0.95
N LEU A 36 -12.79 -14.54 2.10
CA LEU A 36 -12.08 -13.91 3.23
C LEU A 36 -11.23 -14.93 3.97
N ARG A 37 -9.97 -14.59 4.22
CA ARG A 37 -9.07 -15.36 5.07
C ARG A 37 -8.39 -14.47 6.11
N PRO A 38 -8.25 -14.94 7.37
CA PRO A 38 -7.54 -14.18 8.39
C PRO A 38 -6.03 -14.26 8.15
N LEU A 39 -5.38 -13.11 8.07
CA LEU A 39 -3.93 -12.99 8.11
C LEU A 39 -3.47 -12.58 9.49
N ARG A 40 -2.26 -12.99 9.89
CA ARG A 40 -1.62 -12.53 11.12
C ARG A 40 -1.09 -11.12 10.94
N PHE A 41 -0.90 -10.39 12.02
CA PHE A 41 -0.39 -9.02 12.01
C PHE A 41 0.89 -8.87 11.17
N PHE A 42 1.85 -9.75 11.36
CA PHE A 42 3.14 -9.67 10.64
C PHE A 42 3.03 -10.04 9.16
N ASP A 43 2.03 -10.79 8.75
CA ASP A 43 1.81 -11.12 7.33
C ASP A 43 1.39 -9.87 6.52
N LEU A 44 0.89 -8.82 7.18
CA LEU A 44 0.53 -7.55 6.54
C LEU A 44 1.75 -6.79 5.99
N PHE A 45 2.94 -7.05 6.51
CA PHE A 45 4.17 -6.34 6.12
C PHE A 45 4.97 -7.05 5.02
N HIS A 46 4.48 -8.17 4.52
CA HIS A 46 5.19 -8.97 3.53
C HIS A 46 5.62 -8.15 2.30
N TRP A 47 4.68 -7.43 1.70
CA TRP A 47 4.95 -6.62 0.52
C TRP A 47 5.80 -5.39 0.82
N ALA A 48 5.54 -4.70 1.91
CA ALA A 48 6.34 -3.55 2.34
C ALA A 48 7.78 -3.95 2.67
N GLY A 49 8.01 -5.19 3.09
CA GLY A 49 9.34 -5.73 3.38
C GLY A 49 10.20 -6.03 2.16
N LEU A 50 9.60 -6.20 0.97
CA LEU A 50 10.35 -6.56 -0.24
C LEU A 50 11.50 -5.60 -0.58
N PRO A 51 11.31 -4.27 -0.64
CA PRO A 51 12.41 -3.34 -0.92
C PRO A 51 13.35 -3.16 0.26
N VAL A 52 12.92 -3.43 1.49
CA VAL A 52 13.69 -3.14 2.70
C VAL A 52 14.92 -4.04 2.82
N LEU A 53 14.76 -5.36 2.63
CA LEU A 53 15.86 -6.31 2.76
C LEU A 53 17.04 -6.03 1.82
N PRO A 54 16.83 -5.84 0.51
CA PRO A 54 17.92 -5.50 -0.42
C PRO A 54 18.28 -4.01 -0.41
N GLY A 55 17.60 -3.16 0.35
CA GLY A 55 17.86 -1.72 0.41
C GLY A 55 17.48 -0.98 -0.87
N LEU A 56 16.42 -1.40 -1.56
CA LEU A 56 15.94 -0.77 -2.79
C LEU A 56 15.04 0.43 -2.49
N PRO A 57 15.10 1.49 -3.31
CA PRO A 57 14.17 2.60 -3.20
C PRO A 57 12.76 2.17 -3.60
N ALA A 58 11.77 2.67 -2.88
CA ALA A 58 10.37 2.43 -3.18
C ALA A 58 9.53 3.68 -2.98
N THR A 59 8.64 3.96 -3.93
CA THR A 59 7.73 5.11 -3.90
C THR A 59 6.29 4.61 -3.89
N SER A 60 5.52 4.99 -2.87
CA SER A 60 4.09 4.68 -2.80
C SER A 60 3.28 5.65 -3.67
N PHE A 61 2.24 5.14 -4.30
CA PHE A 61 1.34 5.94 -5.12
C PHE A 61 -0.11 5.44 -5.03
N PRO A 62 -1.11 6.33 -5.20
CA PRO A 62 -2.50 5.95 -5.11
C PRO A 62 -2.96 5.18 -6.36
N LEU A 63 -3.81 4.17 -6.17
CA LEU A 63 -4.51 3.46 -7.23
C LEU A 63 -5.98 3.87 -7.35
N GLY A 64 -6.55 4.49 -6.31
CA GLY A 64 -7.94 4.88 -6.25
C GLY A 64 -8.61 4.44 -4.95
N LEU A 65 -9.89 4.16 -5.02
CA LEU A 65 -10.69 3.69 -3.89
C LEU A 65 -11.18 2.26 -4.16
N ASP A 66 -11.37 1.49 -3.12
CA ASP A 66 -12.06 0.21 -3.19
C ASP A 66 -13.59 0.37 -3.26
N ASP A 67 -14.31 -0.74 -3.29
CA ASP A 67 -15.78 -0.75 -3.36
C ASP A 67 -16.46 -0.15 -2.11
N GLU A 68 -15.74 -0.03 -1.01
CA GLU A 68 -16.20 0.60 0.24
C GLU A 68 -15.79 2.08 0.36
N GLY A 69 -15.09 2.60 -0.65
CA GLY A 69 -14.60 3.99 -0.67
C GLY A 69 -13.31 4.20 0.14
N LEU A 70 -12.59 3.13 0.49
CA LEU A 70 -11.32 3.23 1.19
C LEU A 70 -10.16 3.40 0.20
N PRO A 71 -9.16 4.26 0.49
CA PRO A 71 -8.01 4.45 -0.36
C PRO A 71 -7.18 3.17 -0.47
N ILE A 72 -6.77 2.85 -1.69
CA ILE A 72 -5.82 1.80 -2.00
C ILE A 72 -4.62 2.37 -2.74
N GLY A 73 -3.46 1.77 -2.53
CA GLY A 73 -2.22 2.19 -3.15
C GLY A 73 -1.31 1.01 -3.50
N ALA A 74 -0.30 1.34 -4.25
CA ALA A 74 0.79 0.42 -4.60
C ALA A 74 2.13 1.09 -4.32
N GLN A 75 3.21 0.32 -4.47
CA GLN A 75 4.57 0.82 -4.46
C GLN A 75 5.28 0.46 -5.76
N ALA A 76 6.08 1.39 -6.25
CA ALA A 76 7.03 1.19 -7.32
C ALA A 76 8.42 1.03 -6.70
N ILE A 77 9.04 -0.13 -6.89
CA ILE A 77 10.37 -0.46 -6.37
C ILE A 77 11.36 -0.24 -7.52
N GLY A 78 12.30 0.65 -7.33
CA GLY A 78 13.34 0.99 -8.32
C GLY A 78 14.64 0.25 -8.10
N PRO A 79 15.59 0.39 -9.04
CA PRO A 79 16.94 -0.13 -8.89
C PRO A 79 17.70 0.56 -7.75
N TYR A 80 18.74 -0.09 -7.28
CA TYR A 80 19.60 0.41 -6.20
C TYR A 80 20.21 1.77 -6.54
N PHE A 81 20.08 2.74 -5.64
CA PHE A 81 20.46 4.15 -5.82
C PHE A 81 19.74 4.91 -6.95
N GLU A 82 18.65 4.38 -7.51
CA GLU A 82 17.88 5.04 -8.55
C GLU A 82 16.50 5.49 -8.04
N ASP A 83 16.45 6.23 -6.95
CA ASP A 83 15.20 6.73 -6.34
C ASP A 83 14.35 7.51 -7.35
N HIS A 84 14.98 8.29 -8.22
CA HIS A 84 14.30 9.06 -9.25
C HIS A 84 13.54 8.20 -10.26
N THR A 85 13.99 6.97 -10.52
CA THR A 85 13.31 6.05 -11.44
C THR A 85 11.93 5.66 -10.88
N ALA A 86 11.86 5.28 -9.61
CA ALA A 86 10.60 4.97 -8.95
C ALA A 86 9.68 6.19 -8.84
N ILE A 87 10.22 7.37 -8.49
CA ILE A 87 9.47 8.63 -8.41
C ILE A 87 8.91 8.99 -9.80
N ARG A 88 9.73 8.95 -10.84
CA ARG A 88 9.32 9.28 -12.20
C ARG A 88 8.22 8.36 -12.71
N PHE A 89 8.31 7.07 -12.40
CA PHE A 89 7.23 6.14 -12.73
C PHE A 89 5.91 6.58 -12.11
N THR A 90 5.90 6.94 -10.83
CA THR A 90 4.67 7.34 -10.12
C THR A 90 4.08 8.66 -10.63
N GLU A 91 4.94 9.62 -11.05
CA GLU A 91 4.50 10.84 -11.73
C GLU A 91 3.78 10.51 -13.04
N LEU A 92 4.41 9.72 -13.91
CA LEU A 92 3.82 9.31 -15.20
C LEU A 92 2.52 8.52 -15.03
N TYR A 93 2.45 7.69 -14.00
CA TYR A 93 1.22 6.98 -13.65
C TYR A 93 0.12 7.96 -13.24
N GLY A 94 0.45 8.92 -12.36
CA GLY A 94 -0.48 9.96 -11.89
C GLY A 94 -1.01 10.83 -13.02
N ASP A 95 -0.16 11.24 -13.96
CA ASP A 95 -0.55 12.04 -15.13
C ASP A 95 -1.57 11.30 -16.02
N ARG A 96 -1.47 9.99 -16.09
CA ARG A 96 -2.33 9.16 -16.96
C ARG A 96 -3.60 8.64 -16.30
N HIS A 97 -3.54 8.32 -15.00
CA HIS A 97 -4.60 7.60 -14.30
C HIS A 97 -5.23 8.42 -13.16
N GLY A 98 -4.77 9.63 -12.93
CA GLY A 98 -5.12 10.43 -11.76
C GLY A 98 -4.12 10.18 -10.62
N GLY A 99 -3.75 11.26 -9.95
CA GLY A 99 -2.80 11.26 -8.85
C GLY A 99 -3.50 11.30 -7.50
N TYR A 100 -2.82 11.91 -6.53
CA TYR A 100 -3.34 12.10 -5.19
C TYR A 100 -4.62 12.93 -5.17
N VAL A 101 -5.62 12.42 -4.47
CA VAL A 101 -6.85 13.15 -4.14
C VAL A 101 -6.89 13.35 -2.62
N ALA A 102 -7.04 14.61 -2.21
CA ALA A 102 -7.11 14.94 -0.80
C ALA A 102 -8.35 14.29 -0.15
N PRO A 103 -8.21 13.70 1.05
CA PRO A 103 -9.36 13.15 1.75
C PRO A 103 -10.35 14.25 2.12
N PRO A 104 -11.67 13.95 2.20
CA PRO A 104 -12.64 14.91 2.69
C PRO A 104 -12.31 15.24 4.16
N VAL A 105 -11.89 16.48 4.41
CA VAL A 105 -11.66 16.97 5.77
C VAL A 105 -13.02 17.21 6.41
N PRO A 106 -13.38 16.56 7.53
CA PRO A 106 -14.61 16.87 8.24
C PRO A 106 -14.59 18.36 8.64
N ALA A 107 -15.68 19.07 8.38
CA ALA A 107 -15.82 20.42 8.86
C ALA A 107 -15.56 20.42 10.38
N ARG A 108 -14.59 21.25 10.84
CA ARG A 108 -14.35 21.40 12.28
C ARG A 108 -15.70 21.76 12.91
N ARG A 109 -16.19 20.90 13.78
CA ARG A 109 -17.30 21.30 14.65
C ARG A 109 -16.77 22.45 15.50
N ALA A 110 -17.41 23.59 15.31
CA ALA A 110 -17.11 24.77 16.10
C ALA A 110 -17.48 24.54 17.57
#